data_b27c3701eb1954599b39bc5eb6f9d960
#
_entry.id   b27c3701eb1954599b39bc5eb6f9d960
#
_cell.length_a   1.000
_cell.length_b   1.000
_cell.length_c   1.000
_cell.angle_alpha   90.00
_cell.angle_beta   90.00
_cell.angle_gamma   90.00
#
_symmetry.space_group_name_H-M   'P 1'
#
loop_
_entity.id
_entity.type
_entity.pdbx_description
1 polymer ?
#
loop_
_entity_poly.entity_id
_entity_poly.type
_entity_poly.pdbx_seq_one_letter_code
_entity_poly.pdbx_strand_id
1 'polypeptide(L)'
;VDYPPDIIVVNIRIKKMKTIEDMKLELLSDNSNKFMQTLIDYDIKSKDKYGSNLLHYYIMNYDSIVHPAGVIISEFIKKGLDINDKRKDGRTALYLSVQCQLQDIFEILLNSNADLDIQNVNGNTPLWEAVMRYRGDGFFIEQLLKNGANPDIKNNYGVSPKSLARTIAN
;
A
#
# COMPACT_ATOMS: atom_id res chain seq x y z
N VAL A 1 23.15 -36.35 -47.27
CA VAL A 1 23.34 -36.02 -45.87
C VAL A 1 21.98 -35.63 -45.36
N ASP A 2 21.29 -36.60 -44.73
CA ASP A 2 19.97 -36.44 -44.16
C ASP A 2 20.08 -35.58 -42.90
N TYR A 3 19.36 -34.44 -42.88
CA TYR A 3 19.08 -33.72 -41.66
C TYR A 3 17.91 -34.40 -40.97
N PRO A 4 17.98 -34.66 -39.64
CA PRO A 4 16.86 -35.22 -38.94
C PRO A 4 15.70 -34.20 -38.93
N PRO A 5 14.46 -34.67 -39.14
CA PRO A 5 13.29 -33.83 -38.90
C PRO A 5 13.12 -33.68 -37.38
N ASP A 6 12.54 -32.61 -36.96
CA ASP A 6 12.13 -32.29 -35.60
C ASP A 6 13.03 -31.34 -34.79
N ILE A 7 13.34 -30.20 -35.39
CA ILE A 7 13.40 -29.00 -34.56
C ILE A 7 11.95 -28.54 -34.40
N ILE A 8 11.29 -29.07 -33.37
CA ILE A 8 10.08 -28.44 -32.82
C ILE A 8 10.53 -27.05 -32.39
N VAL A 9 10.25 -26.05 -33.22
CA VAL A 9 10.32 -24.66 -32.83
C VAL A 9 9.22 -24.50 -31.78
N VAL A 10 9.58 -24.76 -30.53
CA VAL A 10 8.76 -24.38 -29.41
C VAL A 10 8.68 -22.85 -29.49
N ASN A 11 7.59 -22.35 -30.08
CA ASN A 11 7.20 -20.96 -30.00
C ASN A 11 6.90 -20.68 -28.51
N ILE A 12 7.97 -20.57 -27.72
CA ILE A 12 7.88 -19.98 -26.40
C ILE A 12 7.52 -18.51 -26.68
N ARG A 13 6.23 -18.24 -26.71
CA ARG A 13 5.72 -16.90 -26.62
C ARG A 13 6.27 -16.39 -25.31
N ILE A 14 7.41 -15.68 -25.36
CA ILE A 14 7.93 -14.95 -24.18
C ILE A 14 6.83 -13.96 -23.85
N LYS A 15 5.96 -14.36 -22.92
CA LYS A 15 4.90 -13.50 -22.42
C LYS A 15 5.61 -12.34 -21.76
N LYS A 16 5.60 -11.16 -22.41
CA LYS A 16 6.24 -9.96 -21.86
C LYS A 16 5.71 -9.75 -20.44
N MET A 17 6.58 -9.88 -19.46
CA MET A 17 6.21 -9.63 -18.07
C MET A 17 5.63 -8.22 -17.96
N LYS A 18 4.51 -8.11 -17.25
CA LYS A 18 3.88 -6.81 -17.02
C LYS A 18 4.73 -5.98 -16.07
N THR A 19 4.90 -4.73 -16.43
CA THR A 19 5.56 -3.75 -15.57
C THR A 19 4.57 -3.19 -14.54
N ILE A 20 5.09 -2.54 -13.51
CA ILE A 20 4.21 -1.84 -12.55
C ILE A 20 3.38 -0.74 -13.23
N GLU A 21 3.91 -0.10 -14.26
CA GLU A 21 3.16 0.93 -15.00
C GLU A 21 2.00 0.32 -15.80
N ASP A 22 2.21 -0.86 -16.42
CA ASP A 22 1.12 -1.60 -17.08
C ASP A 22 0.01 -1.94 -16.06
N MET A 23 0.39 -2.38 -14.86
CA MET A 23 -0.56 -2.74 -13.81
C MET A 23 -1.32 -1.55 -13.24
N LYS A 24 -0.68 -0.38 -13.13
CA LYS A 24 -1.34 0.86 -12.72
C LYS A 24 -2.43 1.26 -13.71
N LEU A 25 -2.17 1.13 -15.02
CA LEU A 25 -3.16 1.40 -16.05
C LEU A 25 -4.35 0.43 -16.01
N GLU A 26 -4.08 -0.86 -15.79
CA GLU A 26 -5.13 -1.86 -15.64
C GLU A 26 -5.95 -1.61 -14.37
N LEU A 27 -5.33 -1.17 -13.28
CA LEU A 27 -6.00 -0.85 -12.01
C LEU A 27 -6.94 0.35 -12.13
N LEU A 28 -6.64 1.31 -13.00
CA LEU A 28 -7.49 2.45 -13.31
C LEU A 28 -8.62 2.11 -14.30
N SER A 29 -8.55 0.94 -14.96
CA SER A 29 -9.60 0.51 -15.88
C SER A 29 -10.83 0.01 -15.10
N ASP A 30 -12.00 0.04 -15.73
CA ASP A 30 -13.24 -0.54 -15.18
C ASP A 30 -13.36 -2.05 -15.37
N ASN A 31 -12.37 -2.69 -16.00
CA ASN A 31 -12.37 -4.11 -16.31
C ASN A 31 -11.69 -4.94 -15.23
N SER A 32 -12.42 -5.23 -14.15
CA SER A 32 -11.94 -6.05 -13.03
C SER A 32 -11.44 -7.43 -13.45
N ASN A 33 -12.12 -8.08 -14.39
CA ASN A 33 -11.71 -9.41 -14.85
C ASN A 33 -10.35 -9.37 -15.56
N LYS A 34 -10.12 -8.36 -16.39
CA LYS A 34 -8.86 -8.17 -17.10
C LYS A 34 -7.73 -7.85 -16.11
N PHE A 35 -7.98 -6.97 -15.15
CA PHE A 35 -7.03 -6.66 -14.09
C PHE A 35 -6.63 -7.91 -13.31
N MET A 36 -7.60 -8.70 -12.83
CA MET A 36 -7.36 -9.92 -12.06
C MET A 36 -6.58 -10.96 -12.87
N GLN A 37 -6.90 -11.13 -14.16
CA GLN A 37 -6.14 -12.03 -15.05
C GLN A 37 -4.69 -11.55 -15.26
N THR A 38 -4.50 -10.24 -15.43
CA THR A 38 -3.17 -9.66 -15.60
C THR A 38 -2.35 -9.80 -14.31
N LEU A 39 -3.01 -9.69 -13.15
CA LEU A 39 -2.39 -9.85 -11.84
C LEU A 39 -1.79 -11.25 -11.63
N ILE A 40 -2.34 -12.31 -12.26
CA ILE A 40 -1.87 -13.70 -12.09
C ILE A 40 -0.36 -13.81 -12.38
N ASP A 41 0.11 -13.25 -13.47
CA ASP A 41 1.50 -13.36 -13.93
C ASP A 41 2.38 -12.16 -13.52
N TYR A 42 1.82 -11.23 -12.76
CA TYR A 42 2.56 -10.03 -12.32
C TYR A 42 3.40 -10.31 -11.07
N ASP A 43 4.64 -9.82 -11.06
CA ASP A 43 5.46 -9.80 -9.84
C ASP A 43 4.96 -8.73 -8.88
N ILE A 44 4.20 -9.17 -7.87
CA ILE A 44 3.56 -8.28 -6.88
C ILE A 44 4.57 -7.49 -6.04
N LYS A 45 5.85 -7.91 -6.01
CA LYS A 45 6.92 -7.22 -5.26
C LYS A 45 7.55 -6.08 -6.06
N SER A 46 7.18 -5.92 -7.33
CA SER A 46 7.67 -4.81 -8.17
C SER A 46 7.31 -3.45 -7.59
N LYS A 47 8.25 -2.51 -7.71
CA LYS A 47 8.10 -1.13 -7.24
C LYS A 47 8.42 -0.14 -8.35
N ASP A 48 7.79 1.01 -8.31
CA ASP A 48 8.08 2.12 -9.21
C ASP A 48 9.32 2.92 -8.75
N LYS A 49 9.64 3.97 -9.50
CA LYS A 49 10.78 4.88 -9.21
C LYS A 49 10.69 5.57 -7.84
N TYR A 50 9.50 5.64 -7.23
CA TYR A 50 9.27 6.19 -5.89
C TYR A 50 9.30 5.13 -4.80
N GLY A 51 9.54 3.87 -5.15
CA GLY A 51 9.46 2.74 -4.24
C GLY A 51 8.03 2.31 -3.92
N SER A 52 7.02 2.80 -4.67
CA SER A 52 5.63 2.42 -4.48
C SER A 52 5.36 1.08 -5.16
N ASN A 53 4.72 0.15 -4.44
CA ASN A 53 4.09 -1.03 -4.98
C ASN A 53 2.62 -0.75 -5.39
N LEU A 54 1.89 -1.76 -5.89
CA LEU A 54 0.50 -1.58 -6.32
C LEU A 54 -0.44 -1.15 -5.19
N LEU A 55 -0.20 -1.58 -3.95
CA LEU A 55 -1.03 -1.19 -2.80
C LEU A 55 -0.90 0.30 -2.49
N HIS A 56 0.34 0.82 -2.51
CA HIS A 56 0.55 2.26 -2.34
C HIS A 56 -0.14 3.06 -3.46
N TYR A 57 -0.04 2.58 -4.69
CA TYR A 57 -0.69 3.23 -5.83
C TYR A 57 -2.21 3.18 -5.71
N TYR A 58 -2.77 2.04 -5.31
CA TYR A 58 -4.20 1.87 -5.07
C TYR A 58 -4.73 2.92 -4.07
N ILE A 59 -4.07 3.06 -2.92
CA ILE A 59 -4.48 4.00 -1.87
C ILE A 59 -4.42 5.45 -2.37
N MET A 60 -3.35 5.82 -3.07
CA MET A 60 -3.14 7.20 -3.54
C MET A 60 -4.09 7.61 -4.67
N ASN A 61 -4.73 6.67 -5.34
CA ASN A 61 -5.65 6.91 -6.46
C ASN A 61 -7.06 6.32 -6.20
N TYR A 62 -7.38 6.08 -4.94
CA TYR A 62 -8.59 5.36 -4.51
C TYR A 62 -9.86 5.90 -5.16
N ASP A 63 -10.05 7.23 -5.18
CA ASP A 63 -11.23 7.88 -5.76
C ASP A 63 -11.39 7.67 -7.27
N SER A 64 -10.33 7.26 -7.96
CA SER A 64 -10.31 6.99 -9.39
C SER A 64 -10.37 5.49 -9.72
N ILE A 65 -10.43 4.62 -8.72
CA ILE A 65 -10.40 3.18 -8.90
C ILE A 65 -11.75 2.58 -8.52
N VAL A 66 -12.36 1.85 -9.46
CA VAL A 66 -13.68 1.23 -9.27
C VAL A 66 -13.63 -0.14 -8.59
N HIS A 67 -12.43 -0.69 -8.39
CA HIS A 67 -12.26 -2.03 -7.83
C HIS A 67 -12.41 -2.02 -6.31
N PRO A 68 -13.24 -2.89 -5.69
CA PRO A 68 -13.49 -2.90 -4.26
C PRO A 68 -12.23 -3.17 -3.43
N ALA A 69 -11.95 -2.33 -2.42
CA ALA A 69 -10.74 -2.37 -1.62
C ALA A 69 -10.50 -3.73 -0.96
N GLY A 70 -11.51 -4.33 -0.35
CA GLY A 70 -11.37 -5.62 0.33
C GLY A 70 -10.93 -6.75 -0.62
N VAL A 71 -11.44 -6.75 -1.85
CA VAL A 71 -11.06 -7.74 -2.88
C VAL A 71 -9.61 -7.52 -3.32
N ILE A 72 -9.27 -6.30 -3.70
CA ILE A 72 -7.95 -5.96 -4.26
C ILE A 72 -6.84 -6.18 -3.22
N ILE A 73 -7.01 -5.67 -2.01
CA ILE A 73 -6.00 -5.79 -0.96
C ILE A 73 -5.82 -7.26 -0.56
N SER A 74 -6.91 -8.04 -0.45
CA SER A 74 -6.81 -9.47 -0.15
C SER A 74 -6.05 -10.24 -1.23
N GLU A 75 -6.27 -9.94 -2.50
CA GLU A 75 -5.53 -10.59 -3.60
C GLU A 75 -4.05 -10.18 -3.61
N PHE A 76 -3.71 -8.93 -3.30
CA PHE A 76 -2.31 -8.51 -3.18
C PHE A 76 -1.60 -9.28 -2.06
N ILE A 77 -2.23 -9.40 -0.89
CA ILE A 77 -1.68 -10.15 0.24
C ILE A 77 -1.52 -11.65 -0.10
N LYS A 78 -2.52 -12.27 -0.71
CA LYS A 78 -2.45 -13.67 -1.15
C LYS A 78 -1.29 -13.92 -2.13
N LYS A 79 -0.97 -12.95 -2.97
CA LYS A 79 0.18 -13.00 -3.89
C LYS A 79 1.52 -12.72 -3.22
N GLY A 80 1.54 -12.46 -1.91
CA GLY A 80 2.75 -12.24 -1.12
C GLY A 80 3.26 -10.80 -1.12
N LEU A 81 2.36 -9.82 -1.36
CA LEU A 81 2.69 -8.41 -1.11
C LEU A 81 2.92 -8.23 0.39
N ASP A 82 4.04 -7.60 0.75
CA ASP A 82 4.30 -7.18 2.12
C ASP A 82 3.47 -5.93 2.43
N ILE A 83 2.51 -6.06 3.36
CA ILE A 83 1.63 -4.96 3.79
C ILE A 83 2.40 -3.81 4.46
N ASN A 84 3.59 -4.13 5.01
CA ASN A 84 4.46 -3.20 5.71
C ASN A 84 5.56 -2.60 4.83
N ASP A 85 5.51 -2.89 3.53
CA ASP A 85 6.44 -2.32 2.56
C ASP A 85 6.47 -0.79 2.64
N LYS A 86 7.66 -0.23 2.47
CA LYS A 86 7.89 1.22 2.51
C LYS A 86 8.15 1.78 1.11
N ARG A 87 7.62 2.95 0.85
CA ARG A 87 8.07 3.82 -0.23
C ARG A 87 9.44 4.42 0.09
N LYS A 88 10.06 5.13 -0.87
CA LYS A 88 11.33 5.85 -0.64
C LYS A 88 11.23 6.92 0.45
N ASP A 89 10.06 7.50 0.64
CA ASP A 89 9.78 8.46 1.72
C ASP A 89 9.45 7.80 3.08
N GLY A 90 9.56 6.48 3.15
CA GLY A 90 9.35 5.69 4.35
C GLY A 90 7.89 5.42 4.71
N ARG A 91 6.92 5.94 3.93
CA ARG A 91 5.49 5.73 4.20
C ARG A 91 5.06 4.33 3.80
N THR A 92 4.30 3.68 4.69
CA THR A 92 3.61 2.41 4.46
C THR A 92 2.20 2.63 3.92
N ALA A 93 1.53 1.56 3.52
CA ALA A 93 0.11 1.58 3.15
C ALA A 93 -0.77 2.13 4.29
N LEU A 94 -0.52 1.69 5.54
CA LEU A 94 -1.27 2.20 6.71
C LEU A 94 -1.06 3.70 6.92
N TYR A 95 0.17 4.19 6.81
CA TYR A 95 0.46 5.62 6.89
C TYR A 95 -0.33 6.42 5.83
N LEU A 96 -0.34 5.92 4.58
CA LEU A 96 -1.05 6.57 3.47
C LEU A 96 -2.56 6.57 3.67
N SER A 97 -3.16 5.50 4.20
CA SER A 97 -4.60 5.46 4.47
C SER A 97 -5.03 6.52 5.49
N VAL A 98 -4.22 6.73 6.53
CA VAL A 98 -4.41 7.85 7.49
C VAL A 98 -4.25 9.19 6.78
N GLN A 99 -3.21 9.35 5.97
CA GLN A 99 -2.93 10.59 5.27
C GLN A 99 -4.03 10.97 4.27
N CYS A 100 -4.60 10.00 3.57
CA CYS A 100 -5.68 10.19 2.61
C CYS A 100 -7.09 10.14 3.26
N GLN A 101 -7.17 9.94 4.58
CA GLN A 101 -8.44 9.86 5.34
C GLN A 101 -9.38 8.74 4.86
N LEU A 102 -8.82 7.58 4.44
CA LEU A 102 -9.55 6.44 3.88
C LEU A 102 -9.84 5.41 4.98
N GLN A 103 -10.97 5.57 5.68
CA GLN A 103 -11.35 4.72 6.82
C GLN A 103 -11.47 3.25 6.42
N ASP A 104 -12.16 2.94 5.32
CA ASP A 104 -12.38 1.56 4.85
C ASP A 104 -11.05 0.82 4.62
N ILE A 105 -10.10 1.46 3.92
CA ILE A 105 -8.78 0.88 3.65
C ILE A 105 -8.00 0.72 4.94
N PHE A 106 -8.05 1.73 5.80
CA PHE A 106 -7.37 1.71 7.10
C PHE A 106 -7.84 0.51 7.94
N GLU A 107 -9.15 0.25 8.04
CA GLU A 107 -9.70 -0.90 8.75
C GLU A 107 -9.25 -2.24 8.14
N ILE A 108 -9.24 -2.34 6.80
CA ILE A 108 -8.74 -3.55 6.12
C ILE A 108 -7.26 -3.80 6.47
N LEU A 109 -6.43 -2.75 6.49
CA LEU A 109 -5.01 -2.86 6.82
C LEU A 109 -4.79 -3.24 8.29
N LEU A 110 -5.57 -2.67 9.23
CA LEU A 110 -5.55 -3.08 10.63
C LEU A 110 -5.90 -4.57 10.80
N ASN A 111 -6.98 -5.01 10.18
CA ASN A 111 -7.44 -6.40 10.23
C ASN A 111 -6.45 -7.36 9.54
N SER A 112 -5.57 -6.85 8.70
CA SER A 112 -4.50 -7.60 8.04
C SER A 112 -3.16 -7.54 8.81
N ASN A 113 -3.17 -7.08 10.06
CA ASN A 113 -2.01 -6.96 10.96
C ASN A 113 -0.91 -6.03 10.43
N ALA A 114 -1.26 -4.91 9.82
CA ALA A 114 -0.29 -3.87 9.48
C ALA A 114 0.40 -3.33 10.73
N ASP A 115 1.73 -3.13 10.67
CA ASP A 115 2.50 -2.55 11.76
C ASP A 115 2.15 -1.06 11.94
N LEU A 116 1.74 -0.71 13.16
CA LEU A 116 1.19 0.60 13.51
C LEU A 116 2.26 1.67 13.74
N ASP A 117 3.51 1.25 13.99
CA ASP A 117 4.55 2.12 14.52
C ASP A 117 5.71 2.36 13.53
N ILE A 118 5.57 1.90 12.28
CA ILE A 118 6.57 2.15 11.24
C ILE A 118 6.70 3.64 10.98
N GLN A 119 7.93 4.13 11.15
CA GLN A 119 8.27 5.53 10.94
C GLN A 119 8.64 5.82 9.47
N ASN A 120 8.18 6.94 8.95
CA ASN A 120 8.61 7.51 7.68
C ASN A 120 10.03 8.14 7.79
N VAL A 121 10.55 8.74 6.72
CA VAL A 121 11.89 9.36 6.70
C VAL A 121 12.07 10.51 7.70
N ASN A 122 10.98 11.13 8.15
CA ASN A 122 11.00 12.18 9.19
C ASN A 122 10.85 11.60 10.61
N GLY A 123 10.74 10.29 10.74
CA GLY A 123 10.49 9.63 12.02
C GLY A 123 9.02 9.67 12.47
N ASN A 124 8.08 10.15 11.63
CA ASN A 124 6.67 10.21 11.99
C ASN A 124 6.01 8.84 11.83
N THR A 125 5.22 8.41 12.82
CA THR A 125 4.36 7.22 12.79
C THR A 125 3.00 7.54 12.17
N PRO A 126 2.18 6.53 11.79
CA PRO A 126 0.78 6.74 11.42
C PRO A 126 -0.02 7.50 12.48
N LEU A 127 0.22 7.23 13.77
CA LEU A 127 -0.44 7.96 14.87
C LEU A 127 -0.03 9.44 14.93
N TRP A 128 1.23 9.74 14.65
CA TRP A 128 1.68 11.14 14.54
C TRP A 128 0.95 11.87 13.40
N GLU A 129 0.79 11.22 12.25
CA GLU A 129 0.05 11.78 11.11
C GLU A 129 -1.44 11.98 11.44
N ALA A 130 -2.06 11.02 12.14
CA ALA A 130 -3.44 11.13 12.57
C ALA A 130 -3.67 12.34 13.47
N VAL A 131 -2.77 12.60 14.44
CA VAL A 131 -2.83 13.77 15.33
C VAL A 131 -2.66 15.07 14.55
N MET A 132 -1.70 15.13 13.62
CA MET A 132 -1.49 16.32 12.77
C MET A 132 -2.71 16.66 11.91
N ARG A 133 -3.46 15.65 11.48
CA ARG A 133 -4.63 15.81 10.61
C ARG A 133 -5.94 15.96 11.38
N TYR A 134 -5.90 15.92 12.69
CA TYR A 134 -7.10 16.04 13.50
C TYR A 134 -7.86 17.35 13.18
N ARG A 135 -9.16 17.23 12.89
CA ARG A 135 -10.08 18.34 12.59
C ARG A 135 -11.43 18.16 13.29
N GLY A 136 -11.42 17.50 14.47
CA GLY A 136 -12.63 17.20 15.24
C GLY A 136 -13.09 15.75 15.15
N ASP A 137 -12.69 15.00 14.13
CA ASP A 137 -12.91 13.53 14.03
C ASP A 137 -11.66 12.79 14.51
N GLY A 138 -11.80 12.07 15.62
CA GLY A 138 -10.70 11.30 16.25
C GLY A 138 -10.58 9.86 15.75
N PHE A 139 -11.34 9.43 14.74
CA PHE A 139 -11.45 8.04 14.32
C PHE A 139 -10.08 7.34 14.22
N PHE A 140 -9.15 7.86 13.40
CA PHE A 140 -7.84 7.22 13.20
C PHE A 140 -7.00 7.17 14.48
N ILE A 141 -7.06 8.22 15.30
CA ILE A 141 -6.34 8.30 16.59
C ILE A 141 -6.85 7.22 17.53
N GLU A 142 -8.17 7.14 17.70
CA GLU A 142 -8.82 6.18 18.58
C GLU A 142 -8.56 4.74 18.13
N GLN A 143 -8.70 4.44 16.84
CA GLN A 143 -8.45 3.11 16.32
C GLN A 143 -6.97 2.71 16.44
N LEU A 144 -6.03 3.60 16.14
CA LEU A 144 -4.60 3.31 16.31
C LEU A 144 -4.25 3.02 17.78
N LEU A 145 -4.72 3.86 18.71
CA LEU A 145 -4.47 3.65 20.15
C LEU A 145 -5.14 2.39 20.68
N LYS A 146 -6.37 2.11 20.28
CA LYS A 146 -7.10 0.88 20.65
C LYS A 146 -6.37 -0.38 20.19
N ASN A 147 -5.70 -0.33 19.04
CA ASN A 147 -4.94 -1.45 18.50
C ASN A 147 -3.47 -1.47 18.96
N GLY A 148 -3.06 -0.59 19.87
CA GLY A 148 -1.77 -0.65 20.54
C GLY A 148 -0.66 0.19 19.91
N ALA A 149 -0.98 1.15 19.02
CA ALA A 149 0.02 2.10 18.52
C ALA A 149 0.67 2.88 19.67
N ASN A 150 1.99 3.03 19.63
CA ASN A 150 2.76 3.67 20.70
C ASN A 150 2.74 5.21 20.57
N PRO A 151 2.08 5.95 21.50
CA PRO A 151 1.97 7.40 21.43
C PRO A 151 3.25 8.14 21.82
N ASP A 152 4.25 7.45 22.35
CA ASP A 152 5.48 8.04 22.88
C ASP A 152 6.68 7.95 21.91
N ILE A 153 6.52 7.32 20.72
CA ILE A 153 7.56 7.28 19.69
C ILE A 153 7.83 8.68 19.16
N LYS A 154 9.06 9.13 19.34
CA LYS A 154 9.52 10.46 18.89
C LYS A 154 9.96 10.40 17.43
N ASN A 155 9.59 11.43 16.67
CA ASN A 155 10.12 11.67 15.35
C ASN A 155 11.56 12.24 15.40
N ASN A 156 12.16 12.51 14.24
CA ASN A 156 13.54 13.03 14.13
C ASN A 156 13.73 14.43 14.80
N TYR A 157 12.62 15.10 15.16
CA TYR A 157 12.61 16.40 15.84
C TYR A 157 12.29 16.27 17.33
N GLY A 158 12.25 15.06 17.87
CA GLY A 158 11.96 14.79 19.26
C GLY A 158 10.47 14.89 19.64
N VAL A 159 9.57 15.03 18.67
CA VAL A 159 8.12 15.21 18.88
C VAL A 159 7.41 13.87 18.76
N SER A 160 6.73 13.43 19.83
CA SER A 160 5.87 12.25 19.83
C SER A 160 4.41 12.62 19.51
N PRO A 161 3.56 11.67 19.06
CA PRO A 161 2.12 11.88 18.92
C PRO A 161 1.47 12.51 20.16
N LYS A 162 1.82 12.01 21.35
CA LYS A 162 1.30 12.49 22.63
C LYS A 162 1.74 13.94 22.94
N SER A 163 3.00 14.30 22.67
CA SER A 163 3.47 15.66 22.86
C SER A 163 2.84 16.62 21.85
N LEU A 164 2.67 16.19 20.61
CA LEU A 164 2.01 16.95 19.56
C LEU A 164 0.55 17.24 19.90
N ALA A 165 -0.20 16.22 20.36
CA ALA A 165 -1.61 16.39 20.75
C ALA A 165 -1.78 17.44 21.86
N ARG A 166 -0.88 17.47 22.85
CA ARG A 166 -0.89 18.49 23.91
C ARG A 166 -0.67 19.90 23.37
N THR A 167 0.18 20.05 22.35
CA THR A 167 0.45 21.37 21.74
C THR A 167 -0.72 21.88 20.92
N ILE A 168 -1.48 20.98 20.28
CA ILE A 168 -2.66 21.34 19.46
C ILE A 168 -3.87 21.68 20.36
N ALA A 169 -3.98 21.05 21.53
CA ALA A 169 -5.09 21.23 22.46
C ALA A 169 -5.02 22.50 23.33
N ASN A 170 -3.87 23.20 23.37
CA ASN A 170 -3.66 24.46 24.07
C ASN A 170 -3.74 25.64 23.11
#